data_653ee24e60e667896d3fbf04d29c3509
#
_entry.id   653ee24e60e667896d3fbf04d29c3509
#
_cell.length_a   1.000
_cell.length_b   1.000
_cell.length_c   1.000
_cell.angle_alpha   90.00
_cell.angle_beta   90.00
_cell.angle_gamma   90.00
#
_symmetry.space_group_name_H-M   'P 1'
#
loop_
_entity.id
_entity.type
_entity.pdbx_description
1 polymer ?
#
loop_
_entity_poly.entity_id
_entity_poly.type
_entity_poly.pdbx_seq_one_letter_code
_entity_poly.pdbx_strand_id
1 'polypeptide(L)' 'MIKHDIIKIMKIKIKETAKLKKNYSLYKLAQVLNLPQQTIYSWAKGRTQPNYYNLDRICDALNCNISDILEAEPVQNKLF' A
#
# COMPACT_ATOMS: atom_id res chain seq x y z
N MET A 1 -13.80 -14.63 -16.94
CA MET A 1 -13.08 -14.19 -17.21
C MET A 1 -12.71 -12.95 -16.84
N ILE A 2 -13.12 -12.23 -16.83
CA ILE A 2 -12.83 -11.01 -16.56
C ILE A 2 -12.94 -10.62 -15.20
N LYS A 3 -13.68 -11.27 -14.41
CA LYS A 3 -13.91 -10.84 -13.12
C LYS A 3 -12.69 -10.83 -12.29
N HIS A 4 -11.72 -11.65 -12.53
CA HIS A 4 -10.56 -11.58 -11.69
C HIS A 4 -9.77 -10.34 -11.99
N ASP A 5 -10.00 -9.69 -13.09
CA ASP A 5 -9.36 -8.43 -13.35
C ASP A 5 -9.83 -7.38 -12.40
N ILE A 6 -11.05 -7.47 -11.97
CA ILE A 6 -11.58 -6.52 -11.06
C ILE A 6 -10.93 -6.67 -9.72
N ILE A 7 -10.64 -7.87 -9.33
CA ILE A 7 -10.08 -8.10 -8.03
C ILE A 7 -8.70 -7.57 -7.87
N LYS A 8 -7.91 -7.58 -8.92
CA LYS A 8 -6.56 -7.17 -8.74
C LYS A 8 -6.34 -5.70 -8.85
N ILE A 9 -7.36 -4.91 -8.82
CA ILE A 9 -7.21 -3.49 -8.94
C ILE A 9 -7.13 -2.82 -7.59
N MET A 10 -6.62 -3.45 -6.61
CA MET A 10 -6.38 -2.78 -5.35
C MET A 10 -5.03 -2.12 -5.42
N LYS A 11 -4.98 -0.87 -5.09
CA LYS A 11 -3.73 -0.13 -5.03
C LYS A 11 -3.35 0.13 -3.60
N ILE A 12 -2.07 0.13 -3.35
CA ILE A 12 -1.57 0.42 -2.02
C ILE A 12 -0.87 1.76 -2.05
N LYS A 13 -1.41 2.70 -1.31
CA LYS A 13 -0.91 4.07 -1.33
C LYS A 13 0.08 4.29 -0.21
N ILE A 14 1.17 3.55 -0.22
CA ILE A 14 2.13 3.62 0.87
C ILE A 14 2.85 4.95 0.88
N LYS A 15 3.33 5.38 -0.28
CA LYS A 15 4.10 6.61 -0.35
C LYS A 15 3.28 7.81 0.08
N GLU A 16 2.09 7.92 -0.47
CA GLU A 16 1.22 9.04 -0.17
C GLU A 16 0.79 9.05 1.29
N THR A 17 0.47 7.88 1.81
CA THR A 17 -0.01 7.80 3.17
C THR A 17 1.11 8.07 4.17
N ALA A 18 2.30 7.57 3.88
CA ALA A 18 3.44 7.82 4.76
C ALA A 18 3.74 9.31 4.83
N LYS A 19 3.67 9.97 3.69
CA LYS A 19 3.91 11.40 3.66
C LYS A 19 2.83 12.16 4.40
N LEU A 20 1.58 11.79 4.17
CA LEU A 20 0.46 12.48 4.76
C LEU A 20 0.38 12.28 6.27
N LYS A 21 0.58 11.07 6.73
CA LYS A 21 0.34 10.76 8.14
C LYS A 21 1.54 11.07 9.03
N LYS A 22 2.74 10.87 8.53
CA LYS A 22 3.92 11.04 9.37
C LYS A 22 5.01 11.86 8.71
N ASN A 23 4.78 12.30 7.49
CA ASN A 23 5.78 13.01 6.72
C ASN A 23 7.04 12.16 6.53
N TYR A 24 6.86 10.87 6.38
CA TYR A 24 7.95 9.94 6.15
C TYR A 24 8.21 9.78 4.66
N SER A 25 9.47 9.71 4.28
CA SER A 25 9.84 9.22 2.97
C SER A 25 9.77 7.70 3.00
N LEU A 26 9.85 7.09 1.84
CA LEU A 26 9.90 5.62 1.80
C LEU A 26 11.14 5.10 2.51
N TYR A 27 12.23 5.82 2.41
CA TYR A 27 13.45 5.44 3.09
C TYR A 27 13.23 5.44 4.61
N LYS A 28 12.61 6.48 5.11
CA LYS A 28 12.34 6.57 6.55
C LYS A 28 11.39 5.46 6.98
N LEU A 29 10.38 5.19 6.18
CA LEU A 29 9.44 4.12 6.52
C LEU A 29 10.16 2.77 6.57
N ALA A 30 11.07 2.53 5.65
CA ALA A 30 11.84 1.29 5.67
C ALA A 30 12.65 1.18 6.95
N GLN A 31 13.23 2.28 7.39
CA GLN A 31 13.98 2.28 8.64
C GLN A 31 13.08 1.98 9.83
N VAL A 32 11.94 2.61 9.88
CA VAL A 32 11.00 2.42 10.99
C VAL A 32 10.54 0.98 11.04
N LEU A 33 10.31 0.37 9.89
CA LEU A 33 9.86 -1.01 9.83
C LEU A 33 10.99 -2.01 9.91
N ASN A 34 12.22 -1.52 9.84
CA ASN A 34 13.40 -2.37 9.85
C ASN A 34 13.37 -3.37 8.69
N LEU A 35 13.05 -2.86 7.51
CA LEU A 35 12.98 -3.66 6.30
C LEU A 35 13.88 -3.06 5.25
N PRO A 36 14.32 -3.86 4.27
CA PRO A 36 15.14 -3.32 3.19
C PRO A 36 14.40 -2.26 2.41
N GLN A 37 15.10 -1.24 1.96
CA GLN A 37 14.48 -0.21 1.15
C GLN A 37 13.84 -0.78 -0.10
N GLN A 38 14.49 -1.78 -0.70
CA GLN A 38 13.97 -2.37 -1.92
C GLN A 38 12.58 -2.96 -1.72
N THR A 39 12.36 -3.54 -0.56
CA THR A 39 11.07 -4.13 -0.24
C THR A 39 9.99 -3.05 -0.22
N ILE A 40 10.27 -1.95 0.47
CA ILE A 40 9.30 -0.88 0.58
C ILE A 40 9.04 -0.23 -0.78
N TYR A 41 10.10 0.00 -1.54
CA TYR A 41 9.94 0.59 -2.86
C TYR A 41 9.15 -0.33 -3.79
N SER A 42 9.38 -1.63 -3.68
CA SER A 42 8.66 -2.58 -4.50
C SER A 42 7.17 -2.55 -4.19
N TRP A 43 6.83 -2.45 -2.91
CA TRP A 43 5.43 -2.33 -2.51
C TRP A 43 4.83 -1.02 -3.00
N ALA A 44 5.57 0.06 -2.88
CA ALA A 44 5.06 1.37 -3.29
C ALA A 44 4.82 1.44 -4.80
N LYS A 45 5.62 0.70 -5.56
CA LYS A 45 5.45 0.67 -7.01
C LYS A 45 4.47 -0.38 -7.47
N GLY A 46 3.99 -1.19 -6.56
CA GLY A 46 3.03 -2.22 -6.93
C GLY A 46 3.63 -3.47 -7.55
N ARG A 47 4.94 -3.63 -7.47
CA ARG A 47 5.58 -4.82 -8.02
C ARG A 47 5.32 -6.05 -7.18
N THR A 48 5.34 -5.88 -5.87
CA THR A 48 5.02 -6.93 -4.94
C THR A 48 4.05 -6.35 -3.92
N GLN A 49 3.46 -7.22 -3.13
CA GLN A 49 2.47 -6.79 -2.16
C GLN A 49 2.87 -7.23 -0.77
N PRO A 50 2.69 -6.40 0.23
CA PRO A 50 2.94 -6.84 1.60
C PRO A 50 1.85 -7.81 2.02
N ASN A 51 2.22 -8.76 2.87
CA ASN A 51 1.22 -9.65 3.43
C ASN A 51 0.50 -8.94 4.57
N TYR A 52 -0.46 -9.59 5.17
CA TYR A 52 -1.25 -8.99 6.23
C TYR A 52 -0.42 -8.53 7.40
N TYR A 53 0.54 -9.33 7.78
CA TYR A 53 1.40 -9.00 8.89
C TYR A 53 2.13 -7.68 8.63
N ASN A 54 2.65 -7.54 7.43
CA ASN A 54 3.39 -6.32 7.08
C ASN A 54 2.47 -5.13 6.86
N LEU A 55 1.26 -5.36 6.33
CA LEU A 55 0.30 -4.28 6.23
C LEU A 55 -0.04 -3.74 7.62
N ASP A 56 -0.20 -4.62 8.57
CA ASP A 56 -0.48 -4.22 9.93
C ASP A 56 0.65 -3.38 10.51
N ARG A 57 1.88 -3.80 10.24
CA ARG A 57 3.04 -3.06 10.72
C ARG A 57 3.12 -1.67 10.09
N ILE A 58 2.78 -1.57 8.81
CA ILE A 58 2.75 -0.29 8.14
C ILE A 58 1.69 0.61 8.79
N CYS A 59 0.53 0.06 9.03
CA CYS A 59 -0.53 0.83 9.65
C CYS A 59 -0.15 1.30 11.04
N ASP A 60 0.51 0.45 11.80
CA ASP A 60 0.96 0.85 13.13
C ASP A 60 2.00 1.96 13.03
N ALA A 61 2.94 1.83 12.12
CA ALA A 61 4.00 2.80 11.97
C ALA A 61 3.45 4.16 11.54
N LEU A 62 2.40 4.15 10.74
CA LEU A 62 1.81 5.38 10.23
C LEU A 62 0.61 5.84 11.05
N ASN A 63 0.23 5.06 12.05
CA ASN A 63 -0.90 5.39 12.90
C ASN A 63 -2.15 5.60 12.08
N CYS A 64 -2.46 4.65 11.23
CA CYS A 64 -3.61 4.76 10.35
C CYS A 64 -4.29 3.41 10.24
N ASN A 65 -5.44 3.41 9.58
CA ASN A 65 -6.18 2.18 9.32
C ASN A 65 -5.80 1.63 7.98
N ILE A 66 -6.08 0.35 7.77
CA ILE A 66 -5.76 -0.27 6.50
C ILE A 66 -6.52 0.40 5.37
N SER A 67 -7.71 0.89 5.65
CA SER A 67 -8.51 1.58 4.62
C SER A 67 -7.85 2.87 4.16
N ASP A 68 -6.96 3.44 4.96
CA ASP A 68 -6.23 4.63 4.55
C ASP A 68 -5.16 4.32 3.53
N ILE A 69 -4.70 3.08 3.50
CA ILE A 69 -3.63 2.68 2.62
C ILE A 69 -4.13 2.05 1.34
N LEU A 70 -5.21 1.29 1.44
CA LEU A 70 -5.72 0.57 0.30
C LEU A 70 -6.68 1.42 -0.48
N GLU A 71 -6.60 1.30 -1.78
CA GLU A 71 -7.51 2.04 -2.64
C GLU A 71 -7.97 1.10 -3.74
N ALA A 72 -9.27 0.87 -3.82
CA ALA A 72 -9.84 0.07 -4.88
C ALA A 72 -10.12 0.98 -6.05
N GLU A 73 -9.60 0.66 -7.20
CA GLU A 73 -9.84 1.50 -8.38
C GLU A 73 -11.20 1.21 -8.95
N PRO A 74 -11.93 2.22 -9.37
CA PRO A 74 -13.25 2.04 -9.91
C PRO A 74 -13.13 1.37 -11.24
N VAL A 75 -13.69 0.33 -11.37
CA VAL A 75 -13.71 -0.34 -12.60
C VAL A 75 -14.98 -0.23 -13.28
N GLN A 76 -15.27 -0.29 -12.97
CA GLN A 76 -16.18 -0.47 -13.49
C GLN A 76 -16.76 -0.12 -14.09
N ASN A 77 -16.73 -0.10 -14.06
CA ASN A 77 -16.98 -0.05 -14.55
C ASN A 77 -17.65 -0.11 -15.07
N LYS A 78 -17.93 0.05 -15.01
CA LYS A 78 -18.46 0.04 -15.45
C LYS A 78 -18.84 -0.48 -16.16
N LEU A 79 -19.07 -0.93 -16.39
CA LEU A 79 -19.43 -1.50 -17.12
C LEU A 79 -20.45 -1.78 -17.11
N PHE A 80 -20.88 -1.66 -16.70
CA PHE A 80 -21.90 -1.81 -16.77
C PHE A 80 -22.51 -1.25 -16.96
#